data_9d760beaa3228f5cfc80023956f13262
#
_entry.id   9d760beaa3228f5cfc80023956f13262
#
_cell.length_a   1.000
_cell.length_b   1.000
_cell.length_c   1.000
_cell.angle_alpha   90.00
_cell.angle_beta   90.00
_cell.angle_gamma   90.00
#
_symmetry.space_group_name_H-M   'P 1'
#
loop_
_entity.id
_entity.type
_entity.pdbx_description
1 polymer ?
#
loop_
_entity_poly.entity_id
_entity_poly.type
_entity_poly.pdbx_seq_one_letter_code
_entity_poly.pdbx_strand_id
1 'polypeptide(L)'
;QRVDIVKEGIWTGVLSGRDSAAIAGVKPGGMVRADGFARLPMVRMTNVGLLPGESSLEEIIESTDNGIYMETNRSWSIDDLRLNFQFGCEVGWVVKNGKIIDMVKNPTYTG
;
A
#
# COMPACT_ATOMS: atom_id res chain seq x y z
N GLN A 1 -2.09 15.51 11.97
CA GLN A 1 -0.90 14.85 12.57
C GLN A 1 -0.29 13.92 11.54
N ARG A 2 1.04 13.96 11.36
CA ARG A 2 1.79 13.01 10.53
C ARG A 2 2.23 11.83 11.39
N VAL A 3 2.12 10.63 10.83
CA VAL A 3 2.62 9.39 11.43
C VAL A 3 3.39 8.64 10.36
N ASP A 4 4.64 8.33 10.63
CA ASP A 4 5.47 7.53 9.75
C ASP A 4 5.15 6.05 10.02
N ILE A 5 4.70 5.32 8.99
CA ILE A 5 4.31 3.92 9.07
C ILE A 5 5.51 3.03 8.75
N VAL A 6 6.24 3.39 7.69
CA VAL A 6 7.49 2.73 7.30
C VAL A 6 8.54 3.82 7.11
N LYS A 7 9.72 3.61 7.65
CA LYS A 7 10.86 4.48 7.50
C LYS A 7 12.12 3.65 7.24
N GLU A 8 12.83 3.96 6.15
CA GLU A 8 14.07 3.24 5.77
C GLU A 8 13.88 1.71 5.71
N GLY A 9 12.76 1.27 5.16
CA GLY A 9 12.40 -0.15 5.07
C GLY A 9 11.92 -0.79 6.37
N ILE A 10 11.91 -0.07 7.48
CA ILE A 10 11.48 -0.56 8.79
C ILE A 10 10.05 -0.12 9.09
N TRP A 11 9.22 -1.06 9.49
CA TRP A 11 7.87 -0.77 9.97
C TRP A 11 7.94 -0.10 11.35
N THR A 12 7.56 1.16 11.43
CA THR A 12 7.69 2.00 12.63
C THR A 12 6.37 2.42 13.25
N GLY A 13 5.28 2.28 12.53
CA GLY A 13 3.97 2.74 13.01
C GLY A 13 2.80 1.91 12.52
N VAL A 14 1.67 2.07 13.19
CA VAL A 14 0.41 1.42 12.83
C VAL A 14 -0.70 2.44 12.68
N LEU A 15 -1.66 2.15 11.81
CA LEU A 15 -2.90 2.90 11.75
C LEU A 15 -3.70 2.61 13.03
N SER A 16 -3.98 3.62 13.82
CA SER A 16 -4.63 3.41 15.12
C SER A 16 -5.54 4.55 15.54
N GLY A 17 -6.56 4.20 16.29
CA GLY A 17 -7.34 5.10 17.13
C GLY A 17 -6.84 5.11 18.57
N ARG A 18 -7.58 5.73 19.47
CA ARG A 18 -7.23 5.73 20.91
C ARG A 18 -7.42 4.37 21.56
N ASP A 19 -8.47 3.66 21.18
CA ASP A 19 -8.82 2.32 21.63
C ASP A 19 -7.81 1.27 21.15
N SER A 20 -7.61 1.18 19.84
CA SER A 20 -6.68 0.23 19.23
C SER A 20 -5.22 0.50 19.58
N ALA A 21 -4.84 1.76 19.77
CA ALA A 21 -3.50 2.13 20.22
C ALA A 21 -3.23 1.66 21.65
N ALA A 22 -4.22 1.73 22.55
CA ALA A 22 -4.11 1.22 23.92
C ALA A 22 -3.90 -0.30 23.92
N ILE A 23 -4.62 -1.03 23.06
CA ILE A 23 -4.46 -2.49 22.93
C ILE A 23 -3.09 -2.86 22.36
N ALA A 24 -2.63 -2.11 21.35
CA ALA A 24 -1.35 -2.36 20.68
C ALA A 24 -0.12 -1.83 21.45
N GLY A 25 -0.31 -1.06 22.50
CA GLY A 25 0.79 -0.45 23.27
C GLY A 25 1.54 0.65 22.50
N VAL A 26 0.88 1.34 21.55
CA VAL A 26 1.48 2.37 20.73
C VAL A 26 0.83 3.74 20.93
N LYS A 27 1.44 4.78 20.41
CA LYS A 27 0.81 6.11 20.42
C LYS A 27 -0.37 6.19 19.46
N PRO A 28 -1.50 6.83 19.84
CA PRO A 28 -2.64 6.98 18.94
C PRO A 28 -2.29 7.75 17.67
N GLY A 29 -2.57 7.15 16.51
CA GLY A 29 -2.33 7.76 15.21
C GLY A 29 -3.44 8.72 14.75
N GLY A 30 -4.62 8.64 15.37
CA GLY A 30 -5.77 9.46 14.99
C GLY A 30 -6.40 9.06 13.64
N MET A 31 -6.15 7.84 13.18
CA MET A 31 -6.60 7.34 11.88
C MET A 31 -7.93 6.59 12.03
N VAL A 32 -8.92 7.30 12.51
CA VAL A 32 -10.27 6.76 12.70
C VAL A 32 -11.28 7.66 12.01
N ARG A 33 -12.33 7.06 11.49
CA ARG A 33 -13.50 7.77 10.98
C ARG A 33 -14.76 6.93 11.13
N ALA A 34 -15.88 7.61 11.27
CA ALA A 34 -17.21 7.02 11.21
C ALA A 34 -17.74 7.11 9.77
N ASP A 35 -18.57 6.16 9.41
CA ASP A 35 -19.30 6.16 8.13
C ASP A 35 -20.48 7.15 8.12
N GLY A 36 -20.85 7.68 9.28
CA GLY A 36 -21.89 8.67 9.46
C GLY A 36 -21.98 9.12 10.91
N PHE A 37 -22.80 10.13 11.18
CA PHE A 37 -22.92 10.74 12.52
C PHE A 37 -23.42 9.76 13.61
N ALA A 38 -24.18 8.73 13.22
CA ALA A 38 -24.72 7.71 14.13
C ALA A 38 -23.86 6.43 14.17
N ARG A 39 -22.66 6.43 13.59
CA ARG A 39 -21.77 5.28 13.53
C ARG A 39 -20.58 5.44 14.46
N LEU A 40 -20.14 4.33 15.05
CA LEU A 40 -18.91 4.32 15.82
C LEU A 40 -17.69 4.51 14.89
N PRO A 41 -16.75 5.38 15.24
CA PRO A 41 -15.50 5.51 14.52
C PRO A 41 -14.71 4.21 14.59
N MET A 42 -14.13 3.84 13.47
CA MET A 42 -13.21 2.70 13.38
C MET A 42 -11.93 3.08 12.64
N VAL A 43 -10.89 2.30 12.84
CA VAL A 43 -9.62 2.51 12.14
C VAL A 43 -9.83 2.36 10.64
N ARG A 44 -9.42 3.39 9.91
CA ARG A 44 -9.47 3.43 8.44
C ARG A 44 -8.28 4.20 7.92
N MET A 45 -7.86 3.83 6.71
CA MET A 45 -6.87 4.63 5.98
C MET A 45 -7.37 6.07 5.82
N THR A 46 -6.47 6.98 6.07
CA THR A 46 -6.62 8.41 5.79
C THR A 46 -5.75 8.77 4.58
N ASN A 47 -5.15 9.94 4.56
CA ASN A 47 -4.19 10.29 3.51
C ASN A 47 -2.88 9.53 3.76
N VAL A 48 -2.75 8.37 3.16
CA VAL A 48 -1.53 7.55 3.18
C VAL A 48 -0.85 7.70 1.83
N GLY A 49 0.43 8.02 1.82
CA GLY A 49 1.19 8.19 0.60
C GLY A 49 2.63 7.72 0.78
N LEU A 50 3.23 7.32 -0.33
CA LEU A 50 4.65 7.11 -0.43
C LEU A 50 5.33 8.45 -0.65
N LEU A 51 6.35 8.75 0.14
CA LEU A 51 7.17 9.94 -0.06
C LEU A 51 8.13 9.70 -1.22
N PRO A 52 8.51 10.76 -1.96
CA PRO A 52 9.49 10.63 -3.02
C PRO A 52 10.83 10.13 -2.47
N GLY A 53 11.45 9.22 -3.20
CA GLY A 53 12.82 8.76 -2.99
C GLY A 53 13.77 9.46 -3.95
N GLU A 54 15.00 8.94 -4.04
CA GLU A 54 16.04 9.49 -4.92
C GLU A 54 16.11 8.78 -6.29
N SER A 55 15.54 7.57 -6.39
CA SER A 55 15.59 6.77 -7.61
C SER A 55 14.54 7.19 -8.63
N SER A 56 14.93 7.28 -9.88
CA SER A 56 14.02 7.42 -11.02
C SER A 56 13.32 6.09 -11.35
N LEU A 57 12.27 6.13 -12.15
CA LEU A 57 11.60 4.92 -12.63
C LEU A 57 12.54 4.04 -13.47
N GLU A 58 13.34 4.66 -14.30
CA GLU A 58 14.34 4.00 -15.13
C GLU A 58 15.36 3.23 -14.27
N GLU A 59 15.91 3.88 -13.25
CA GLU A 59 16.86 3.26 -12.31
C GLU A 59 16.22 2.08 -11.56
N ILE A 60 14.96 2.18 -11.17
CA ILE A 60 14.23 1.08 -10.52
C ILE A 60 14.08 -0.11 -11.49
N ILE A 61 13.73 0.14 -12.74
CA ILE A 61 13.63 -0.91 -13.76
C ILE A 61 14.98 -1.54 -14.02
N GLU A 62 16.04 -0.73 -14.23
CA GLU A 62 17.39 -1.20 -14.48
C GLU A 62 17.98 -2.04 -13.35
N SER A 63 17.59 -1.75 -12.10
CA SER A 63 18.02 -2.51 -10.92
C SER A 63 17.20 -3.79 -10.65
N THR A 64 16.15 -4.04 -11.44
CA THR A 64 15.26 -5.19 -11.25
C THR A 64 15.70 -6.38 -12.12
N ASP A 65 16.13 -7.46 -11.50
CA ASP A 65 16.52 -8.68 -12.21
C ASP A 65 15.33 -9.40 -12.84
N ASN A 66 14.22 -9.52 -12.09
CA ASN A 66 12.99 -10.17 -12.55
C ASN A 66 11.78 -9.59 -11.81
N GLY A 67 10.82 -9.08 -12.55
CA GLY A 67 9.64 -8.45 -11.97
C GLY A 67 8.56 -8.12 -12.99
N ILE A 68 7.48 -7.54 -12.49
CA ILE A 68 6.42 -6.97 -13.32
C ILE A 68 6.20 -5.53 -12.85
N TYR A 69 6.44 -4.58 -13.75
CA TYR A 69 6.02 -3.21 -13.55
C TYR A 69 4.53 -3.09 -13.87
N MET A 70 3.72 -2.67 -12.92
CA MET A 70 2.26 -2.56 -13.06
C MET A 70 1.82 -1.12 -13.04
N GLU A 71 0.86 -0.79 -13.87
CA GLU A 71 0.33 0.56 -13.99
C GLU A 71 -1.19 0.55 -14.07
N THR A 72 -1.79 1.61 -13.54
CA THR A 72 -3.23 1.85 -13.51
C THR A 72 -4.03 0.78 -12.77
N ASN A 73 -4.26 1.02 -11.47
CA ASN A 73 -5.13 0.16 -10.67
C ASN A 73 -6.55 0.13 -11.24
N ARG A 74 -7.09 -1.05 -11.46
CA ARG A 74 -8.40 -1.27 -12.10
C ARG A 74 -9.44 -1.85 -11.15
N SER A 75 -9.05 -2.81 -10.36
CA SER A 75 -9.95 -3.55 -9.49
C SER A 75 -9.29 -3.94 -8.19
N TRP A 76 -10.09 -4.11 -7.16
CA TRP A 76 -9.61 -4.60 -5.87
C TRP A 76 -10.70 -5.37 -5.14
N SER A 77 -10.27 -6.28 -4.29
CA SER A 77 -11.07 -6.97 -3.31
C SER A 77 -10.25 -7.13 -2.03
N ILE A 78 -10.86 -6.87 -0.90
CA ILE A 78 -10.22 -7.00 0.42
C ILE A 78 -11.25 -7.67 1.32
N ASP A 79 -10.86 -8.69 2.09
CA ASP A 79 -11.76 -9.34 3.03
C ASP A 79 -12.12 -8.41 4.22
N ASP A 80 -13.19 -8.75 4.95
CA ASP A 80 -13.71 -7.91 6.03
C ASP A 80 -12.69 -7.71 7.17
N LEU A 81 -11.89 -8.71 7.46
CA LEU A 81 -10.82 -8.65 8.46
C LEU A 81 -9.56 -7.95 7.94
N ARG A 82 -9.49 -7.68 6.63
CA ARG A 82 -8.36 -7.04 5.95
C ARG A 82 -7.05 -7.82 6.05
N LEU A 83 -7.17 -9.11 6.11
CA LEU A 83 -6.04 -10.04 6.17
C LEU A 83 -5.59 -10.47 4.77
N ASN A 84 -6.53 -10.52 3.83
CA ASN A 84 -6.24 -10.92 2.44
C ASN A 84 -6.70 -9.84 1.48
N PHE A 85 -6.00 -9.71 0.38
CA PHE A 85 -6.34 -8.76 -0.66
C PHE A 85 -6.03 -9.29 -2.06
N GLN A 86 -6.72 -8.74 -3.04
CA GLN A 86 -6.43 -8.91 -4.45
C GLN A 86 -6.57 -7.57 -5.15
N PHE A 87 -5.54 -7.17 -5.90
CA PHE A 87 -5.58 -5.99 -6.75
C PHE A 87 -5.24 -6.34 -8.18
N GLY A 88 -5.99 -5.78 -9.12
CA GLY A 88 -5.74 -5.91 -10.55
C GLY A 88 -5.37 -4.56 -11.17
N CYS A 89 -4.43 -4.59 -12.10
CA CYS A 89 -4.02 -3.44 -12.90
C CYS A 89 -4.44 -3.62 -14.37
N GLU A 90 -4.51 -2.54 -15.13
CA GLU A 90 -4.89 -2.61 -16.54
C GLU A 90 -3.78 -3.20 -17.39
N VAL A 91 -2.54 -2.82 -17.11
CA VAL A 91 -1.36 -3.23 -17.87
C VAL A 91 -0.19 -3.47 -16.94
N GLY A 92 0.69 -4.36 -17.36
CA GLY A 92 1.99 -4.57 -16.75
C GLY A 92 3.04 -4.90 -17.80
N TRP A 93 4.28 -4.69 -17.43
CA TRP A 93 5.43 -4.99 -18.28
C TRP A 93 6.35 -5.97 -17.54
N VAL A 94 6.72 -7.01 -18.23
CA VAL A 94 7.70 -7.99 -17.73
C VAL A 94 9.08 -7.36 -17.77
N VAL A 95 9.71 -7.27 -16.61
CA VAL A 95 11.09 -6.78 -16.48
C VAL A 95 12.01 -7.97 -16.28
N LYS A 96 13.07 -8.05 -17.08
CA LYS A 96 14.12 -9.06 -16.95
C LYS A 96 15.49 -8.42 -17.15
N ASN A 97 16.41 -8.67 -16.21
CA ASN A 97 17.76 -8.14 -16.24
C ASN A 97 17.83 -6.64 -16.55
N GLY A 98 17.00 -5.86 -15.84
CA GLY A 98 16.96 -4.43 -16.00
C GLY A 98 16.26 -3.90 -17.26
N LYS A 99 15.53 -4.74 -17.99
CA LYS A 99 14.88 -4.35 -19.27
C LYS A 99 13.43 -4.81 -19.31
N ILE A 100 12.58 -3.96 -19.85
CA ILE A 100 11.22 -4.35 -20.25
C ILE A 100 11.33 -5.22 -21.50
N ILE A 101 10.81 -6.45 -21.42
CA ILE A 101 10.88 -7.43 -22.51
C ILE A 101 9.53 -7.78 -23.11
N ASP A 102 8.44 -7.60 -22.38
CA ASP A 102 7.11 -7.97 -22.83
C ASP A 102 6.04 -7.19 -22.06
N MET A 103 4.81 -7.24 -22.54
CA MET A 103 3.64 -6.60 -21.93
C MET A 103 2.59 -7.66 -21.56
N VAL A 104 2.00 -7.53 -20.39
CA VAL A 104 0.92 -8.37 -19.90
C VAL A 104 -0.34 -7.56 -19.61
N LYS A 105 -1.47 -8.13 -19.96
CA LYS A 105 -2.77 -7.52 -19.73
C LYS A 105 -3.37 -8.02 -18.42
N ASN A 106 -3.99 -7.11 -17.67
CA ASN A 106 -4.70 -7.39 -16.43
C ASN A 106 -3.86 -8.19 -15.39
N PRO A 107 -2.62 -7.76 -15.10
CA PRO A 107 -1.86 -8.42 -14.05
C PRO A 107 -2.56 -8.24 -12.71
N THR A 108 -2.48 -9.27 -11.89
CA THR A 108 -3.13 -9.29 -10.57
C THR A 108 -2.11 -9.71 -9.52
N TYR A 109 -2.15 -9.06 -8.37
CA TYR A 109 -1.36 -9.45 -7.21
C TYR A 109 -2.23 -9.64 -5.98
N THR A 110 -1.85 -10.57 -5.12
CA THR A 110 -2.59 -10.99 -3.94
C THR A 110 -1.66 -11.06 -2.73
N GLY A 111 -2.24 -10.95 -1.57
CA GLY A 111 -1.56 -11.15 -0.29
C GLY A 111 -2.56 -11.46 0.80
#